data_b50f39717914fd9ab89bdc6cd50e67ff
#
_entry.id   b50f39717914fd9ab89bdc6cd50e67ff
#
_cell.length_a   1.000
_cell.length_b   1.000
_cell.length_c   1.000
_cell.angle_alpha   90.00
_cell.angle_beta   90.00
_cell.angle_gamma   90.00
#
_symmetry.space_group_name_H-M   'P 1'
#
loop_
_entity.id
_entity.type
_entity.pdbx_description
1 polymer ?
#
loop_
_entity_poly.entity_id
_entity_poly.type
_entity_poly.pdbx_seq_one_letter_code
_entity_poly.pdbx_strand_id
1 'polypeptide(L)'
;MIIGVFDSGRGGTTVADTIIEMNPGIHVIYVSDAEHCPYGEKDDETLYGLVSRIVRGFVNANLDMVVIACNTATTRCIKRLREDFPDMPFIGTEPAVKLAANSDAKKILVLATPGTIHSERLETLVKDNQKKDQTIDLLACPGLADTIEFNLDEDNSKIEQKLGELLKDADKNYDAIVLGCTHYSLIKPMIQKFFPTAKLIDGNEGIARRVGAIAEEIRKKEA
;
A
#
# COMPACT_ATOMS: atom_id res chain seq x y z
N MET A 1 8.19 -20.97 -8.07
CA MET A 1 8.45 -19.52 -8.10
C MET A 1 8.48 -19.02 -6.68
N ILE A 2 9.50 -18.23 -6.32
CA ILE A 2 9.68 -17.63 -5.00
C ILE A 2 9.77 -16.11 -5.16
N ILE A 3 8.90 -15.37 -4.50
CA ILE A 3 8.86 -13.90 -4.61
C ILE A 3 9.16 -13.23 -3.27
N GLY A 4 9.78 -12.05 -3.32
CA GLY A 4 9.94 -11.18 -2.15
C GLY A 4 8.76 -10.24 -2.01
N VAL A 5 8.16 -10.16 -0.83
CA VAL A 5 7.18 -9.13 -0.48
C VAL A 5 7.77 -8.29 0.64
N PHE A 6 7.85 -6.99 0.42
CA PHE A 6 8.48 -6.06 1.35
C PHE A 6 7.50 -4.96 1.77
N ASP A 7 7.52 -4.65 3.06
CA ASP A 7 6.82 -3.50 3.63
C ASP A 7 7.67 -2.80 4.70
N SER A 8 7.30 -1.57 5.06
CA SER A 8 7.94 -0.85 6.17
C SER A 8 7.61 -1.44 7.55
N GLY A 9 6.52 -2.19 7.68
CA GLY A 9 6.05 -2.75 8.93
C GLY A 9 5.14 -3.95 8.71
N ARG A 10 4.26 -4.21 9.68
CA ARG A 10 3.32 -5.36 9.68
C ARG A 10 2.17 -5.21 8.67
N GLY A 11 1.91 -4.00 8.16
CA GLY A 11 0.78 -3.74 7.26
C GLY A 11 0.82 -4.57 5.99
N GLY A 12 2.00 -4.84 5.45
CA GLY A 12 2.19 -5.62 4.23
C GLY A 12 1.84 -7.11 4.33
N THR A 13 1.62 -7.65 5.54
CA THR A 13 1.14 -9.03 5.71
C THR A 13 -0.19 -9.23 5.01
N THR A 14 -1.08 -8.23 5.03
CA THR A 14 -2.38 -8.31 4.33
C THR A 14 -2.22 -8.48 2.81
N VAL A 15 -1.19 -7.88 2.23
CA VAL A 15 -0.84 -8.04 0.80
C VAL A 15 -0.26 -9.43 0.56
N ALA A 16 0.67 -9.88 1.41
CA ALA A 16 1.31 -11.19 1.31
C ALA A 16 0.27 -12.32 1.41
N ASP A 17 -0.64 -12.25 2.39
CA ASP A 17 -1.69 -13.24 2.60
C ASP A 17 -2.62 -13.32 1.38
N THR A 18 -3.04 -12.16 0.83
CA THR A 18 -3.87 -12.12 -0.38
C THR A 18 -3.15 -12.71 -1.60
N ILE A 19 -1.83 -12.49 -1.73
CA ILE A 19 -1.03 -13.11 -2.81
C ILE A 19 -1.02 -14.62 -2.67
N ILE A 20 -0.76 -15.14 -1.47
CA ILE A 20 -0.70 -16.59 -1.18
C ILE A 20 -2.06 -17.24 -1.48
N GLU A 21 -3.15 -16.62 -1.00
CA GLU A 21 -4.50 -17.13 -1.19
C GLU A 21 -4.88 -17.22 -2.67
N MET A 22 -4.59 -16.18 -3.44
CA MET A 22 -5.01 -16.07 -4.84
C MET A 22 -4.07 -16.77 -5.84
N ASN A 23 -2.84 -17.12 -5.43
CA ASN A 23 -1.83 -17.71 -6.31
C ASN A 23 -1.23 -18.99 -5.72
N PRO A 24 -1.97 -20.09 -5.68
CA PRO A 24 -1.44 -21.38 -5.19
C PRO A 24 -0.18 -21.79 -5.96
N GLY A 25 0.92 -22.09 -5.26
CA GLY A 25 2.20 -22.49 -5.86
C GLY A 25 3.19 -21.33 -6.05
N ILE A 26 2.87 -20.10 -5.60
CA ILE A 26 3.84 -19.05 -5.37
C ILE A 26 4.26 -19.07 -3.90
N HIS A 27 5.58 -19.12 -3.65
CA HIS A 27 6.14 -19.02 -2.31
C HIS A 27 6.53 -17.57 -2.03
N VAL A 28 6.10 -17.06 -0.88
CA VAL A 28 6.35 -15.67 -0.46
C VAL A 28 7.39 -15.63 0.64
N ILE A 29 8.45 -14.84 0.44
CA ILE A 29 9.38 -14.42 1.49
C ILE A 29 8.97 -13.00 1.86
N TYR A 30 8.38 -12.84 3.06
CA TYR A 30 7.98 -11.53 3.57
C TYR A 30 9.10 -10.90 4.41
N VAL A 31 9.43 -9.64 4.11
CA VAL A 31 10.37 -8.84 4.87
C VAL A 31 9.70 -7.53 5.30
N SER A 32 9.75 -7.25 6.60
CA SER A 32 9.29 -6.01 7.21
C SER A 32 10.49 -5.24 7.78
N ASP A 33 10.54 -3.93 7.53
CA ASP A 33 11.56 -3.03 8.10
C ASP A 33 10.99 -2.29 9.32
N ALA A 34 10.49 -3.06 10.29
CA ALA A 34 9.83 -2.51 11.48
C ALA A 34 10.76 -1.57 12.31
N GLU A 35 12.08 -1.80 12.27
CA GLU A 35 13.06 -0.94 12.94
C GLU A 35 13.04 0.51 12.43
N HIS A 36 12.73 0.70 11.15
CA HIS A 36 12.72 2.02 10.52
C HIS A 36 11.29 2.50 10.18
N CYS A 37 10.26 1.79 10.61
CA CYS A 37 8.85 2.22 10.47
C CYS A 37 8.59 3.45 11.38
N PRO A 38 7.79 4.45 10.92
CA PRO A 38 7.12 4.55 9.63
C PRO A 38 8.00 5.18 8.53
N TYR A 39 7.71 4.87 7.27
CA TYR A 39 8.43 5.44 6.13
C TYR A 39 7.90 6.81 5.67
N GLY A 40 6.69 7.17 6.09
CA GLY A 40 5.95 8.33 5.60
C GLY A 40 6.61 9.69 5.84
N GLU A 41 7.51 9.79 6.83
CA GLU A 41 8.15 11.04 7.26
C GLU A 41 9.65 11.10 6.91
N LYS A 42 10.21 10.04 6.30
CA LYS A 42 11.62 10.00 5.92
C LYS A 42 11.87 10.83 4.65
N ASP A 43 13.08 11.40 4.52
CA ASP A 43 13.53 12.01 3.27
C ASP A 43 13.77 10.93 2.18
N ASP A 44 13.85 11.37 0.92
CA ASP A 44 13.91 10.45 -0.23
C ASP A 44 15.20 9.61 -0.27
N GLU A 45 16.35 10.18 0.08
CA GLU A 45 17.63 9.46 0.03
C GLU A 45 17.72 8.42 1.17
N THR A 46 17.30 8.78 2.38
CA THR A 46 17.23 7.85 3.50
C THR A 46 16.27 6.69 3.16
N LEU A 47 15.07 7.02 2.67
CA LEU A 47 14.08 6.04 2.28
C LEU A 47 14.61 5.10 1.20
N TYR A 48 15.20 5.66 0.13
CA TYR A 48 15.77 4.86 -0.94
C TYR A 48 16.88 3.93 -0.45
N GLY A 49 17.78 4.43 0.41
CA GLY A 49 18.84 3.63 1.01
C GLY A 49 18.35 2.40 1.75
N LEU A 50 17.28 2.56 2.56
CA LEU A 50 16.64 1.46 3.28
C LEU A 50 16.02 0.43 2.32
N VAL A 51 15.19 0.91 1.39
CA VAL A 51 14.46 0.04 0.44
C VAL A 51 15.42 -0.70 -0.50
N SER A 52 16.42 -0.01 -1.08
CA SER A 52 17.37 -0.62 -2.01
C SER A 52 18.24 -1.71 -1.34
N ARG A 53 18.56 -1.54 -0.04
CA ARG A 53 19.27 -2.57 0.74
C ARG A 53 18.46 -3.87 0.84
N ILE A 54 17.16 -3.77 1.10
CA ILE A 54 16.27 -4.94 1.19
C ILE A 54 16.10 -5.60 -0.18
N VAL A 55 15.86 -4.79 -1.21
CA VAL A 55 15.76 -5.27 -2.60
C VAL A 55 17.01 -6.00 -3.03
N ARG A 56 18.19 -5.48 -2.71
CA ARG A 56 19.48 -6.14 -2.98
C ARG A 56 19.58 -7.52 -2.29
N GLY A 57 19.01 -7.64 -1.08
CA GLY A 57 18.90 -8.94 -0.40
C GLY A 57 18.06 -9.94 -1.19
N PHE A 58 16.93 -9.52 -1.74
CA PHE A 58 16.08 -10.36 -2.59
C PHE A 58 16.77 -10.75 -3.91
N VAL A 59 17.47 -9.80 -4.55
CA VAL A 59 18.26 -10.07 -5.77
C VAL A 59 19.36 -11.10 -5.49
N ASN A 60 20.11 -10.93 -4.40
CA ASN A 60 21.18 -11.86 -4.00
C ASN A 60 20.66 -13.26 -3.64
N ALA A 61 19.41 -13.34 -3.17
CA ALA A 61 18.73 -14.60 -2.89
C ALA A 61 18.10 -15.24 -4.15
N ASN A 62 18.30 -14.65 -5.34
CA ASN A 62 17.75 -15.08 -6.62
C ASN A 62 16.23 -15.27 -6.60
N LEU A 63 15.50 -14.32 -6.01
CA LEU A 63 14.05 -14.33 -6.07
C LEU A 63 13.55 -13.91 -7.45
N ASP A 64 12.42 -14.50 -7.87
CA ASP A 64 11.87 -14.32 -9.22
C ASP A 64 11.19 -12.95 -9.43
N MET A 65 10.77 -12.28 -8.36
CA MET A 65 10.02 -11.03 -8.40
C MET A 65 10.04 -10.34 -7.03
N VAL A 66 9.93 -9.01 -7.01
CA VAL A 66 9.76 -8.22 -5.80
C VAL A 66 8.44 -7.45 -5.82
N VAL A 67 7.65 -7.63 -4.77
CA VAL A 67 6.45 -6.83 -4.49
C VAL A 67 6.77 -5.82 -3.39
N ILE A 68 6.66 -4.54 -3.69
CA ILE A 68 6.77 -3.46 -2.70
C ILE A 68 5.35 -3.18 -2.18
N ALA A 69 5.00 -3.76 -1.02
CA ALA A 69 3.69 -3.61 -0.43
C ALA A 69 3.46 -2.21 0.15
N CYS A 70 4.52 -1.56 0.64
CA CYS A 70 4.46 -0.22 1.20
C CYS A 70 4.10 0.83 0.12
N ASN A 71 2.98 1.54 0.29
CA ASN A 71 2.57 2.62 -0.62
C ASN A 71 3.60 3.74 -0.68
N THR A 72 4.14 4.18 0.47
CA THR A 72 5.16 5.23 0.54
C THR A 72 6.43 4.83 -0.20
N ALA A 73 6.95 3.63 0.03
CA ALA A 73 8.12 3.13 -0.67
C ALA A 73 7.87 2.99 -2.18
N THR A 74 6.69 2.54 -2.57
CA THR A 74 6.31 2.45 -3.98
C THR A 74 6.30 3.82 -4.65
N THR A 75 5.53 4.76 -4.13
CA THR A 75 5.33 6.07 -4.79
C THR A 75 6.62 6.87 -4.92
N ARG A 76 7.58 6.67 -4.00
CA ARG A 76 8.82 7.45 -3.92
C ARG A 76 10.06 6.73 -4.45
N CYS A 77 10.10 5.39 -4.47
CA CYS A 77 11.32 4.65 -4.78
C CYS A 77 11.24 3.78 -6.03
N ILE A 78 10.05 3.30 -6.46
CA ILE A 78 9.93 2.22 -7.45
C ILE A 78 10.56 2.56 -8.81
N LYS A 79 10.52 3.83 -9.23
CA LYS A 79 11.12 4.26 -10.49
C LYS A 79 12.64 4.04 -10.47
N ARG A 80 13.31 4.56 -9.44
CA ARG A 80 14.76 4.42 -9.26
C ARG A 80 15.17 2.96 -9.04
N LEU A 81 14.36 2.16 -8.32
CA LEU A 81 14.61 0.73 -8.15
C LEU A 81 14.59 -0.04 -9.47
N ARG A 82 13.68 0.28 -10.38
CA ARG A 82 13.63 -0.33 -11.72
C ARG A 82 14.83 0.06 -12.58
N GLU A 83 15.40 1.25 -12.39
CA GLU A 83 16.61 1.71 -13.06
C GLU A 83 17.87 0.99 -12.51
N ASP A 84 17.96 0.82 -11.17
CA ASP A 84 19.11 0.22 -10.51
C ASP A 84 19.11 -1.32 -10.53
N PHE A 85 17.94 -1.95 -10.72
CA PHE A 85 17.75 -3.41 -10.78
C PHE A 85 16.91 -3.81 -12.02
N PRO A 86 17.43 -3.59 -13.23
CA PRO A 86 16.63 -3.70 -14.47
C PRO A 86 16.13 -5.12 -14.76
N ASP A 87 16.83 -6.14 -14.27
CA ASP A 87 16.48 -7.55 -14.47
C ASP A 87 15.44 -8.08 -13.46
N MET A 88 15.17 -7.30 -12.38
CA MET A 88 14.22 -7.69 -11.35
C MET A 88 12.81 -7.18 -11.69
N PRO A 89 11.82 -8.07 -11.84
CA PRO A 89 10.43 -7.65 -11.97
C PRO A 89 9.90 -7.03 -10.67
N PHE A 90 9.39 -5.79 -10.74
CA PHE A 90 8.80 -5.08 -9.61
C PHE A 90 7.30 -4.87 -9.76
N ILE A 91 6.56 -5.22 -8.72
CA ILE A 91 5.18 -4.79 -8.50
C ILE A 91 5.17 -3.83 -7.32
N GLY A 92 4.57 -2.66 -7.51
CA GLY A 92 4.37 -1.68 -6.45
C GLY A 92 2.92 -1.58 -6.04
N THR A 93 2.70 -1.20 -4.79
CA THR A 93 1.37 -0.92 -4.23
C THR A 93 1.12 0.57 -4.25
N GLU A 94 0.07 0.99 -4.93
CA GLU A 94 -0.39 2.38 -4.97
C GLU A 94 -1.79 2.47 -4.36
N PRO A 95 -2.18 3.64 -3.82
CA PRO A 95 -3.55 3.85 -3.38
C PRO A 95 -4.54 3.47 -4.49
N ALA A 96 -5.57 2.70 -4.14
CA ALA A 96 -6.50 2.10 -5.11
C ALA A 96 -7.50 3.13 -5.71
N VAL A 97 -7.02 4.33 -6.05
CA VAL A 97 -7.78 5.46 -6.60
C VAL A 97 -8.48 5.03 -7.89
N LYS A 98 -7.78 4.36 -8.80
CA LYS A 98 -8.36 3.88 -10.06
C LYS A 98 -9.54 2.93 -9.83
N LEU A 99 -9.42 2.04 -8.83
CA LEU A 99 -10.49 1.10 -8.50
C LEU A 99 -11.72 1.83 -7.95
N ALA A 100 -11.51 2.78 -7.03
CA ALA A 100 -12.55 3.60 -6.46
C ALA A 100 -13.24 4.48 -7.53
N ALA A 101 -12.45 5.15 -8.39
CA ALA A 101 -12.98 6.01 -9.45
C ALA A 101 -13.77 5.22 -10.52
N ASN A 102 -13.46 3.95 -10.75
CA ASN A 102 -14.20 3.09 -11.67
C ASN A 102 -15.44 2.43 -11.05
N SER A 103 -15.67 2.61 -9.75
CA SER A 103 -16.93 2.22 -9.12
C SER A 103 -18.04 3.25 -9.33
N ASP A 104 -19.20 3.03 -8.70
CA ASP A 104 -20.33 3.97 -8.71
C ASP A 104 -20.16 5.13 -7.70
N ALA A 105 -19.06 5.14 -6.92
CA ALA A 105 -18.79 6.15 -5.92
C ALA A 105 -18.66 7.55 -6.55
N LYS A 106 -19.35 8.52 -6.00
CA LYS A 106 -19.28 9.93 -6.42
C LYS A 106 -18.37 10.74 -5.50
N LYS A 107 -18.36 10.41 -4.23
CA LYS A 107 -17.54 11.06 -3.23
C LYS A 107 -16.58 10.07 -2.59
N ILE A 108 -15.31 10.25 -2.85
CA ILE A 108 -14.23 9.34 -2.48
C ILE A 108 -13.26 10.06 -1.55
N LEU A 109 -12.89 9.42 -0.44
CA LEU A 109 -11.81 9.89 0.43
C LEU A 109 -10.62 8.94 0.34
N VAL A 110 -9.43 9.48 0.13
CA VAL A 110 -8.18 8.73 0.21
C VAL A 110 -7.50 9.03 1.53
N LEU A 111 -7.35 8.00 2.37
CA LEU A 111 -6.57 8.07 3.60
C LEU A 111 -5.17 7.53 3.30
N ALA A 112 -4.13 8.32 3.54
CA ALA A 112 -2.75 7.86 3.32
C ALA A 112 -1.75 8.56 4.26
N THR A 113 -0.51 8.11 4.26
CA THR A 113 0.58 8.80 4.97
C THR A 113 0.89 10.14 4.33
N PRO A 114 1.46 11.11 5.07
CA PRO A 114 1.88 12.40 4.49
C PRO A 114 2.76 12.23 3.25
N GLY A 115 3.75 11.34 3.30
CA GLY A 115 4.64 11.08 2.16
C GLY A 115 3.94 10.53 0.91
N THR A 116 2.84 9.79 1.08
CA THR A 116 2.01 9.34 -0.05
C THR A 116 1.12 10.46 -0.57
N ILE A 117 0.48 11.23 0.33
CA ILE A 117 -0.41 12.33 -0.05
C ILE A 117 0.31 13.40 -0.87
N HIS A 118 1.54 13.73 -0.52
CA HIS A 118 2.34 14.76 -1.21
C HIS A 118 3.16 14.22 -2.39
N SER A 119 2.98 12.96 -2.79
CA SER A 119 3.70 12.38 -3.91
C SER A 119 3.11 12.80 -5.26
N GLU A 120 3.96 13.15 -6.24
CA GLU A 120 3.57 13.40 -7.63
C GLU A 120 2.79 12.21 -8.22
N ARG A 121 3.12 11.00 -7.75
CA ARG A 121 2.45 9.79 -8.23
C ARG A 121 0.98 9.75 -7.83
N LEU A 122 0.62 10.10 -6.58
CA LEU A 122 -0.77 10.14 -6.17
C LEU A 122 -1.52 11.26 -6.89
N GLU A 123 -0.92 12.43 -7.06
CA GLU A 123 -1.50 13.53 -7.82
C GLU A 123 -1.85 13.08 -9.24
N THR A 124 -0.91 12.41 -9.92
CA THR A 124 -1.13 11.84 -11.26
C THR A 124 -2.26 10.81 -11.26
N LEU A 125 -2.28 9.89 -10.26
CA LEU A 125 -3.34 8.88 -10.15
C LEU A 125 -4.73 9.53 -10.01
N VAL A 126 -4.86 10.56 -9.21
CA VAL A 126 -6.12 11.29 -9.04
C VAL A 126 -6.50 11.98 -10.36
N LYS A 127 -5.60 12.77 -10.94
CA LYS A 127 -5.83 13.52 -12.18
C LYS A 127 -6.26 12.60 -13.34
N ASP A 128 -5.61 11.44 -13.48
CA ASP A 128 -5.84 10.53 -14.61
C ASP A 128 -7.13 9.71 -14.44
N ASN A 129 -7.65 9.54 -13.23
CA ASN A 129 -8.76 8.63 -12.98
C ASN A 129 -10.04 9.32 -12.48
N GLN A 130 -9.98 10.52 -11.92
CA GLN A 130 -11.17 11.24 -11.44
C GLN A 130 -12.11 11.59 -12.59
N LYS A 131 -13.36 11.16 -12.48
CA LYS A 131 -14.41 11.50 -13.46
C LYS A 131 -14.99 12.90 -13.15
N LYS A 132 -15.63 13.51 -14.14
CA LYS A 132 -16.22 14.88 -14.04
C LYS A 132 -17.28 15.01 -12.94
N ASP A 133 -17.97 13.93 -12.63
CA ASP A 133 -19.06 13.85 -11.67
C ASP A 133 -18.63 13.24 -10.33
N GLN A 134 -17.32 13.14 -10.10
CA GLN A 134 -16.72 12.61 -8.87
C GLN A 134 -15.89 13.67 -8.14
N THR A 135 -15.88 13.54 -6.82
CA THR A 135 -14.93 14.26 -5.95
C THR A 135 -14.02 13.26 -5.28
N ILE A 136 -12.71 13.50 -5.34
CA ILE A 136 -11.69 12.71 -4.65
C ILE A 136 -10.96 13.63 -3.67
N ASP A 137 -11.25 13.47 -2.39
CA ASP A 137 -10.59 14.20 -1.31
C ASP A 137 -9.40 13.40 -0.78
N LEU A 138 -8.33 14.11 -0.41
CA LEU A 138 -7.11 13.50 0.10
C LEU A 138 -6.91 13.90 1.57
N LEU A 139 -6.73 12.94 2.46
CA LEU A 139 -6.47 13.18 3.87
C LEU A 139 -5.17 12.51 4.31
N ALA A 140 -4.20 13.33 4.68
CA ALA A 140 -2.98 12.86 5.32
C ALA A 140 -3.27 12.42 6.75
N CYS A 141 -2.76 11.23 7.11
CA CYS A 141 -2.94 10.64 8.44
C CYS A 141 -1.57 10.50 9.14
N PRO A 142 -0.95 11.60 9.60
CA PRO A 142 0.33 11.57 10.27
C PRO A 142 0.28 10.73 11.56
N GLY A 143 1.30 9.87 11.76
CA GLY A 143 1.43 9.02 12.94
C GLY A 143 0.44 7.85 13.03
N LEU A 144 -0.54 7.72 12.11
CA LEU A 144 -1.52 6.62 12.20
C LEU A 144 -0.88 5.25 11.93
N ALA A 145 -0.02 5.14 10.91
CA ALA A 145 0.68 3.89 10.61
C ALA A 145 1.54 3.43 11.79
N ASP A 146 2.25 4.36 12.42
CA ASP A 146 3.07 4.15 13.60
C ASP A 146 2.22 3.69 14.80
N THR A 147 1.12 4.40 15.06
CA THR A 147 0.18 4.01 16.13
C THR A 147 -0.34 2.58 15.92
N ILE A 148 -0.65 2.18 14.68
CA ILE A 148 -1.10 0.83 14.36
C ILE A 148 0.03 -0.18 14.56
N GLU A 149 1.23 0.10 14.04
CA GLU A 149 2.39 -0.80 14.12
C GLU A 149 2.66 -1.24 15.56
N PHE A 150 2.65 -0.29 16.51
CA PHE A 150 3.06 -0.54 17.89
C PHE A 150 1.92 -0.80 18.88
N ASN A 151 0.65 -0.63 18.51
CA ASN A 151 -0.45 -0.81 19.45
C ASN A 151 -1.53 -1.80 18.99
N LEU A 152 -1.48 -2.27 17.75
CA LEU A 152 -2.44 -3.28 17.30
C LEU A 152 -2.26 -4.55 18.14
N ASP A 153 -3.36 -5.09 18.66
CA ASP A 153 -3.43 -6.24 19.55
C ASP A 153 -3.04 -5.97 21.02
N GLU A 154 -2.43 -4.81 21.32
CA GLU A 154 -2.08 -4.42 22.68
C GLU A 154 -3.09 -3.44 23.29
N ASP A 155 -3.26 -2.29 22.63
CA ASP A 155 -4.17 -1.22 23.08
C ASP A 155 -4.85 -0.52 21.89
N ASN A 156 -5.91 -1.12 21.41
CA ASN A 156 -6.71 -0.57 20.32
C ASN A 156 -7.34 0.80 20.63
N SER A 157 -7.43 1.20 21.90
CA SER A 157 -7.97 2.51 22.29
C SER A 157 -7.12 3.66 21.78
N LYS A 158 -5.79 3.49 21.71
CA LYS A 158 -4.88 4.49 21.14
C LYS A 158 -5.11 4.67 19.64
N ILE A 159 -5.39 3.58 18.93
CA ILE A 159 -5.72 3.62 17.49
C ILE A 159 -7.06 4.32 17.28
N GLU A 160 -8.08 4.00 18.08
CA GLU A 160 -9.40 4.64 18.01
C GLU A 160 -9.31 6.14 18.35
N GLN A 161 -8.53 6.52 19.38
CA GLN A 161 -8.26 7.92 19.69
C GLN A 161 -7.59 8.65 18.53
N LYS A 162 -6.54 8.07 17.95
CA LYS A 162 -5.82 8.65 16.81
C LYS A 162 -6.72 8.82 15.59
N LEU A 163 -7.55 7.82 15.27
CA LEU A 163 -8.56 7.93 14.22
C LEU A 163 -9.56 9.05 14.52
N GLY A 164 -10.04 9.14 15.76
CA GLY A 164 -10.96 10.20 16.20
C GLY A 164 -10.38 11.59 15.99
N GLU A 165 -9.12 11.81 16.35
CA GLU A 165 -8.41 13.08 16.13
C GLU A 165 -8.27 13.43 14.64
N LEU A 166 -7.88 12.47 13.82
CA LEU A 166 -7.65 12.67 12.38
C LEU A 166 -8.95 12.86 11.59
N LEU A 167 -10.02 12.18 12.00
CA LEU A 167 -11.28 12.14 11.27
C LEU A 167 -12.39 13.04 11.86
N LYS A 168 -12.07 13.84 12.90
CA LYS A 168 -13.07 14.68 13.60
C LYS A 168 -13.82 15.66 12.68
N ASP A 169 -13.07 16.26 11.73
CA ASP A 169 -13.58 17.27 10.80
C ASP A 169 -13.90 16.67 9.41
N ALA A 170 -13.70 15.36 9.22
CA ALA A 170 -14.02 14.70 7.94
C ALA A 170 -15.53 14.59 7.74
N ASP A 171 -16.00 14.91 6.54
CA ASP A 171 -17.37 14.61 6.14
C ASP A 171 -17.63 13.09 6.29
N LYS A 172 -18.82 12.73 6.73
CA LYS A 172 -19.19 11.32 6.93
C LYS A 172 -19.91 10.70 5.72
N ASN A 173 -20.20 11.51 4.70
CA ASN A 173 -21.00 11.12 3.54
C ASN A 173 -20.12 10.75 2.33
N TYR A 174 -19.05 9.99 2.56
CA TYR A 174 -18.28 9.40 1.46
C TYR A 174 -18.92 8.08 1.01
N ASP A 175 -18.93 7.83 -0.30
CA ASP A 175 -19.36 6.56 -0.89
C ASP A 175 -18.26 5.50 -0.80
N ALA A 176 -17.00 5.94 -0.89
CA ALA A 176 -15.85 5.06 -0.79
C ALA A 176 -14.69 5.71 -0.03
N ILE A 177 -13.98 4.88 0.73
CA ILE A 177 -12.73 5.25 1.42
C ILE A 177 -11.62 4.38 0.83
N VAL A 178 -10.61 5.02 0.22
CA VAL A 178 -9.40 4.35 -0.26
C VAL A 178 -8.39 4.27 0.86
N LEU A 179 -7.95 3.06 1.17
CA LEU A 179 -6.92 2.79 2.17
C LEU A 179 -5.55 2.84 1.49
N GLY A 180 -4.93 4.02 1.49
CA GLY A 180 -3.66 4.32 0.83
C GLY A 180 -2.42 3.99 1.66
N CYS A 181 -2.56 3.13 2.67
CA CYS A 181 -1.49 2.58 3.50
C CYS A 181 -1.85 1.15 3.88
N THR A 182 -0.89 0.24 3.83
CA THR A 182 -1.05 -1.17 4.18
C THR A 182 -1.55 -1.37 5.61
N HIS A 183 -1.07 -0.56 6.55
CA HIS A 183 -1.50 -0.59 7.94
C HIS A 183 -2.99 -0.32 8.11
N TYR A 184 -3.60 0.52 7.26
CA TYR A 184 -5.02 0.87 7.39
C TYR A 184 -5.93 -0.31 7.04
N SER A 185 -5.44 -1.26 6.23
CA SER A 185 -6.17 -2.52 5.96
C SER A 185 -6.33 -3.39 7.20
N LEU A 186 -5.40 -3.32 8.18
CA LEU A 186 -5.48 -4.04 9.45
C LEU A 186 -6.60 -3.53 10.37
N ILE A 187 -6.98 -2.27 10.22
CA ILE A 187 -7.97 -1.60 11.07
C ILE A 187 -9.27 -1.23 10.34
N LYS A 188 -9.57 -1.92 9.23
CA LYS A 188 -10.83 -1.71 8.49
C LYS A 188 -12.07 -1.63 9.39
N PRO A 189 -12.28 -2.53 10.39
CA PRO A 189 -13.45 -2.44 11.26
C PRO A 189 -13.53 -1.13 12.08
N MET A 190 -12.38 -0.56 12.47
CA MET A 190 -12.34 0.71 13.19
C MET A 190 -12.65 1.88 12.26
N ILE A 191 -12.07 1.92 11.05
CA ILE A 191 -12.35 2.95 10.04
C ILE A 191 -13.84 2.91 9.65
N GLN A 192 -14.42 1.70 9.52
CA GLN A 192 -15.82 1.53 9.16
C GLN A 192 -16.80 2.16 10.19
N LYS A 193 -16.42 2.23 11.48
CA LYS A 193 -17.23 2.93 12.50
C LYS A 193 -17.38 4.43 12.20
N PHE A 194 -16.36 5.07 11.59
CA PHE A 194 -16.39 6.49 11.21
C PHE A 194 -17.16 6.73 9.90
N PHE A 195 -17.20 5.74 9.01
CA PHE A 195 -17.84 5.80 7.69
C PHE A 195 -18.74 4.58 7.48
N PRO A 196 -19.87 4.47 8.21
CA PRO A 196 -20.64 3.23 8.28
C PRO A 196 -21.26 2.79 6.93
N THR A 197 -21.48 3.72 6.00
CA THR A 197 -22.08 3.46 4.68
C THR A 197 -21.05 3.39 3.55
N ALA A 198 -19.82 3.85 3.80
CA ALA A 198 -18.80 3.88 2.77
C ALA A 198 -18.20 2.50 2.49
N LYS A 199 -17.89 2.24 1.23
CA LYS A 199 -17.11 1.06 0.83
C LYS A 199 -15.63 1.29 1.12
N LEU A 200 -15.01 0.43 1.92
CA LEU A 200 -13.56 0.47 2.12
C LEU A 200 -12.85 -0.27 0.97
N ILE A 201 -11.88 0.40 0.35
CA ILE A 201 -11.19 -0.10 -0.84
C ILE A 201 -9.68 -0.07 -0.59
N ASP A 202 -9.02 -1.21 -0.76
CA ASP A 202 -7.56 -1.32 -0.86
C ASP A 202 -7.13 -1.96 -2.20
N GLY A 203 -5.82 -2.08 -2.39
CA GLY A 203 -5.25 -2.58 -3.64
C GLY A 203 -4.86 -4.07 -3.61
N ASN A 204 -5.06 -4.78 -2.49
CA ASN A 204 -4.45 -6.09 -2.26
C ASN A 204 -4.78 -7.13 -3.33
N GLU A 205 -6.06 -7.30 -3.69
CA GLU A 205 -6.47 -8.22 -4.75
C GLU A 205 -5.90 -7.82 -6.13
N GLY A 206 -5.81 -6.51 -6.43
CA GLY A 206 -5.25 -6.02 -7.67
C GLY A 206 -3.77 -6.41 -7.80
N ILE A 207 -3.02 -6.31 -6.70
CA ILE A 207 -1.63 -6.73 -6.62
C ILE A 207 -1.51 -8.24 -6.79
N ALA A 208 -2.32 -9.02 -6.08
CA ALA A 208 -2.30 -10.47 -6.16
C ALA A 208 -2.59 -10.97 -7.60
N ARG A 209 -3.57 -10.36 -8.29
CA ARG A 209 -3.83 -10.64 -9.73
C ARG A 209 -2.63 -10.28 -10.61
N ARG A 210 -1.96 -9.15 -10.36
CA ARG A 210 -0.78 -8.76 -11.13
C ARG A 210 0.39 -9.70 -10.91
N VAL A 211 0.60 -10.18 -9.68
CA VAL A 211 1.58 -11.23 -9.35
C VAL A 211 1.32 -12.48 -10.18
N GLY A 212 0.09 -12.98 -10.20
CA GLY A 212 -0.28 -14.16 -11.00
C GLY A 212 0.00 -13.96 -12.49
N ALA A 213 -0.37 -12.81 -13.05
CA ALA A 213 -0.14 -12.51 -14.47
C ALA A 213 1.36 -12.49 -14.82
N ILE A 214 2.21 -11.83 -14.01
CA ILE A 214 3.67 -11.81 -14.25
C ILE A 214 4.27 -13.21 -14.06
N ALA A 215 3.80 -13.97 -13.07
CA ALA A 215 4.24 -15.34 -12.86
C ALA A 215 4.00 -16.24 -14.08
N GLU A 216 2.86 -16.08 -14.74
CA GLU A 216 2.57 -16.80 -16.01
C GLU A 216 3.46 -16.33 -17.15
N GLU A 217 3.74 -15.02 -17.26
CA GLU A 217 4.65 -14.48 -18.26
C GLU A 217 6.08 -15.04 -18.11
N ILE A 218 6.59 -15.14 -16.87
CA ILE A 218 7.91 -15.70 -16.57
C ILE A 218 7.96 -17.19 -16.97
N ARG A 219 6.99 -17.99 -16.54
CA ARG A 219 6.92 -19.44 -16.85
C ARG A 219 6.87 -19.71 -18.36
N LYS A 220 6.17 -18.85 -19.13
CA LYS A 220 6.10 -18.99 -20.60
C LYS A 220 7.42 -18.67 -21.30
N LYS A 221 8.30 -17.89 -20.67
CA LYS A 221 9.64 -17.59 -21.23
C LYS A 221 10.68 -18.66 -20.92
N GLU A 222 10.44 -19.45 -19.88
CA GLU A 222 11.32 -20.55 -19.43
C GLU A 222 10.96 -21.89 -20.10
N ALA A 223 9.78 -22.01 -20.70
CA ALA A 223 9.28 -23.21 -21.40
C ALA A 223 9.63 -23.18 -22.88
#